data_8ae5700731557ab72cac098494f5e656
#
_entry.id   8ae5700731557ab72cac098494f5e656
#
_cell.length_a   1.000
_cell.length_b   1.000
_cell.length_c   1.000
_cell.angle_alpha   90.00
_cell.angle_beta   90.00
_cell.angle_gamma   90.00
#
_symmetry.space_group_name_H-M   'P 1'
#
loop_
_entity.id
_entity.type
_entity.pdbx_description
1 polymer ?
#
loop_
_entity_poly.entity_id
_entity_poly.type
_entity_poly.pdbx_seq_one_letter_code
_entity_poly.pdbx_strand_id
1 'polypeptide(L)'
;GAKAAARAGVKPLSGAYALSVGEKGITIVGYDERGAFYGIQTLRQLVALPAAAGGTLPAVEVNDYPDLPLRGVVEGFYGTPWSHEVRLSLIDFYGRFKMNCYIYGPKDDPYHSCPNWRLPYPEKEAGNIRELVEACRRNRVDFVWAIHPGQDIKWNEEDYANLVRKFEWMYDLGVRSFAIFFDDISGEGTNPERQTELLNRLNEEFVRVKGDVTPLTVCPTDYSKLWANPTPQGSLAIYGRTLDPSVAVFWTGDVVCSDLTPETLEWVNSRIRRPAFYWWNYPVTDYVRHILMQGPVYGLDTTLTADDLCGLVSNPMEHGEASKLALYGVADYTWNVAAYNPIDNWERGLALLAPEVRDAYRTFAIHSCDTEITKSS
;
A
#
# COMPACT_ATOMS: atom_id res chain seq x y z
N GLY A 1 -0.88 -23.37 -14.30
CA GLY A 1 -1.75 -23.72 -13.18
C GLY A 1 -1.03 -24.46 -12.07
N ALA A 2 -1.69 -24.76 -10.96
CA ALA A 2 -1.11 -25.30 -9.72
C ALA A 2 -0.17 -26.52 -9.90
N LYS A 3 -0.50 -27.45 -10.81
CA LYS A 3 0.37 -28.60 -11.12
C LYS A 3 1.71 -28.21 -11.76
N ALA A 4 1.71 -27.19 -12.63
CA ALA A 4 2.94 -26.69 -13.23
C ALA A 4 3.79 -25.94 -12.20
N ALA A 5 3.17 -25.15 -11.34
CA ALA A 5 3.83 -24.46 -10.24
C ALA A 5 4.50 -25.44 -9.27
N ALA A 6 3.79 -26.49 -8.86
CA ALA A 6 4.35 -27.52 -7.98
C ALA A 6 5.55 -28.26 -8.62
N ARG A 7 5.48 -28.57 -9.93
CA ARG A 7 6.59 -29.22 -10.66
C ARG A 7 7.81 -28.30 -10.79
N ALA A 8 7.61 -26.99 -10.88
CA ALA A 8 8.66 -25.99 -10.93
C ALA A 8 9.19 -25.57 -9.55
N GLY A 9 8.69 -26.18 -8.46
CA GLY A 9 9.09 -25.87 -7.09
C GLY A 9 8.63 -24.48 -6.61
N VAL A 10 7.62 -23.91 -7.25
CA VAL A 10 7.08 -22.58 -6.87
C VAL A 10 6.33 -22.68 -5.55
N LYS A 11 6.65 -21.80 -4.62
CA LYS A 11 5.98 -21.72 -3.31
C LYS A 11 4.47 -21.48 -3.50
N PRO A 12 3.59 -22.18 -2.75
CA PRO A 12 2.14 -21.98 -2.85
C PRO A 12 1.68 -20.68 -2.18
N LEU A 13 2.12 -19.55 -2.72
CA LEU A 13 1.89 -18.20 -2.22
C LEU A 13 1.57 -17.28 -3.40
N SER A 14 0.59 -16.39 -3.23
CA SER A 14 0.25 -15.40 -4.25
C SER A 14 1.46 -14.54 -4.62
N GLY A 15 1.72 -14.42 -5.92
CA GLY A 15 2.87 -13.69 -6.45
C GLY A 15 4.15 -14.50 -6.56
N ALA A 16 4.22 -15.73 -6.07
CA ALA A 16 5.38 -16.59 -6.22
C ALA A 16 5.55 -17.09 -7.66
N TYR A 17 6.80 -17.20 -8.13
CA TYR A 17 7.13 -17.65 -9.48
C TYR A 17 8.48 -18.35 -9.57
N ALA A 18 8.65 -19.11 -10.65
CA ALA A 18 9.95 -19.56 -11.13
C ALA A 18 10.20 -18.98 -12.53
N LEU A 19 11.42 -18.54 -12.78
CA LEU A 19 11.92 -18.08 -14.08
C LEU A 19 13.19 -18.83 -14.43
N SER A 20 13.24 -19.46 -15.60
CA SER A 20 14.41 -20.12 -16.17
C SER A 20 14.79 -19.49 -17.49
N VAL A 21 16.05 -19.13 -17.65
CA VAL A 21 16.64 -18.64 -18.89
C VAL A 21 17.81 -19.56 -19.24
N GLY A 22 17.77 -20.19 -20.41
CA GLY A 22 18.81 -21.12 -20.86
C GLY A 22 18.78 -21.36 -22.37
N GLU A 23 19.61 -22.28 -22.85
CA GLU A 23 19.72 -22.60 -24.28
C GLU A 23 18.38 -23.04 -24.93
N LYS A 24 17.49 -23.64 -24.15
CA LYS A 24 16.18 -24.11 -24.61
C LYS A 24 15.12 -23.00 -24.66
N GLY A 25 15.46 -21.78 -24.24
CA GLY A 25 14.57 -20.65 -24.22
C GLY A 25 14.28 -20.12 -22.81
N ILE A 26 13.18 -19.38 -22.68
CA ILE A 26 12.76 -18.72 -21.43
C ILE A 26 11.44 -19.36 -20.97
N THR A 27 11.40 -19.73 -19.69
CA THR A 27 10.18 -20.28 -19.10
C THR A 27 9.85 -19.50 -17.83
N ILE A 28 8.59 -19.07 -17.69
CA ILE A 28 8.05 -18.45 -16.48
C ILE A 28 6.85 -19.27 -16.00
N VAL A 29 6.87 -19.65 -14.72
CA VAL A 29 5.77 -20.37 -14.07
C VAL A 29 5.37 -19.60 -12.83
N GLY A 30 4.17 -19.01 -12.82
CA GLY A 30 3.59 -18.37 -11.62
C GLY A 30 2.74 -19.37 -10.83
N TYR A 31 2.68 -19.20 -9.51
CA TYR A 31 1.67 -19.86 -8.70
C TYR A 31 0.26 -19.42 -9.11
N ASP A 32 0.12 -18.12 -9.36
CA ASP A 32 -1.08 -17.47 -9.87
C ASP A 32 -0.73 -16.47 -10.99
N GLU A 33 -1.70 -15.68 -11.43
CA GLU A 33 -1.48 -14.66 -12.46
C GLU A 33 -0.54 -13.55 -12.01
N ARG A 34 -0.52 -13.20 -10.71
CA ARG A 34 0.44 -12.24 -10.15
C ARG A 34 1.86 -12.79 -10.23
N GLY A 35 2.06 -14.04 -9.84
CA GLY A 35 3.38 -14.68 -9.95
C GLY A 35 3.91 -14.70 -11.37
N ALA A 36 3.07 -15.05 -12.35
CA ALA A 36 3.46 -15.01 -13.76
C ALA A 36 3.82 -13.58 -14.21
N PHE A 37 3.03 -12.58 -13.82
CA PHE A 37 3.31 -11.17 -14.10
C PHE A 37 4.63 -10.72 -13.47
N TYR A 38 4.91 -11.10 -12.21
CA TYR A 38 6.14 -10.73 -11.51
C TYR A 38 7.37 -11.41 -12.12
N GLY A 39 7.24 -12.65 -12.59
CA GLY A 39 8.29 -13.31 -13.36
C GLY A 39 8.65 -12.54 -14.65
N ILE A 40 7.65 -11.97 -15.33
CA ILE A 40 7.87 -11.09 -16.49
C ILE A 40 8.60 -9.80 -16.07
N GLN A 41 8.26 -9.20 -14.92
CA GLN A 41 8.98 -8.00 -14.44
C GLN A 41 10.45 -8.31 -14.15
N THR A 42 10.76 -9.47 -13.57
CA THR A 42 12.14 -9.92 -13.36
C THR A 42 12.87 -10.15 -14.69
N LEU A 43 12.22 -10.77 -15.66
CA LEU A 43 12.80 -10.92 -17.02
C LEU A 43 13.10 -9.55 -17.64
N ARG A 44 12.20 -8.56 -17.51
CA ARG A 44 12.45 -7.18 -17.98
C ARG A 44 13.69 -6.56 -17.32
N GLN A 45 13.92 -6.80 -16.04
CA GLN A 45 15.13 -6.35 -15.35
C GLN A 45 16.38 -7.04 -15.90
N LEU A 46 16.34 -8.35 -16.15
CA LEU A 46 17.45 -9.09 -16.76
C LEU A 46 17.81 -8.57 -18.15
N VAL A 47 16.81 -8.28 -18.98
CA VAL A 47 17.01 -7.70 -20.32
C VAL A 47 17.64 -6.31 -20.27
N ALA A 48 17.38 -5.53 -19.23
CA ALA A 48 17.95 -4.20 -19.04
C ALA A 48 19.38 -4.20 -18.48
N LEU A 49 19.90 -5.35 -18.06
CA LEU A 49 21.29 -5.44 -17.57
C LEU A 49 22.30 -5.17 -18.70
N PRO A 50 23.44 -4.50 -18.42
CA PRO A 50 24.52 -4.29 -19.38
C PRO A 50 25.03 -5.59 -20.02
N ALA A 51 25.02 -6.69 -19.27
CA ALA A 51 25.40 -8.02 -19.77
C ALA A 51 24.51 -8.51 -20.93
N ALA A 52 23.27 -8.03 -21.03
CA ALA A 52 22.34 -8.35 -22.11
C ALA A 52 22.46 -7.43 -23.33
N ALA A 53 23.28 -6.38 -23.27
CA ALA A 53 23.45 -5.41 -24.37
C ALA A 53 23.96 -6.03 -25.68
N GLY A 54 24.63 -7.20 -25.60
CA GLY A 54 25.05 -7.99 -26.75
C GLY A 54 23.96 -8.87 -27.38
N GLY A 55 22.70 -8.75 -26.92
CA GLY A 55 21.57 -9.55 -27.40
C GLY A 55 21.48 -10.96 -26.81
N THR A 56 22.29 -11.27 -25.81
CA THR A 56 22.32 -12.58 -25.14
C THR A 56 21.99 -12.40 -23.67
N LEU A 57 20.97 -13.10 -23.18
CA LEU A 57 20.65 -13.14 -21.75
C LEU A 57 21.55 -14.14 -21.02
N PRO A 58 21.98 -13.84 -19.80
CA PRO A 58 22.68 -14.82 -18.98
C PRO A 58 21.76 -16.01 -18.65
N ALA A 59 22.31 -17.21 -18.65
CA ALA A 59 21.60 -18.37 -18.12
C ALA A 59 21.36 -18.17 -16.61
N VAL A 60 20.10 -18.27 -16.19
CA VAL A 60 19.70 -18.04 -14.80
C VAL A 60 18.47 -18.85 -14.42
N GLU A 61 18.44 -19.31 -13.18
CA GLU A 61 17.29 -19.89 -12.52
C GLU A 61 16.89 -19.00 -11.35
N VAL A 62 15.64 -18.56 -11.33
CA VAL A 62 15.07 -17.74 -10.25
C VAL A 62 13.86 -18.46 -9.69
N ASN A 63 13.77 -18.61 -8.37
CA ASN A 63 12.58 -19.04 -7.67
C ASN A 63 12.32 -18.05 -6.55
N ASP A 64 11.26 -17.27 -6.65
CA ASP A 64 11.10 -16.05 -5.87
C ASP A 64 9.64 -15.82 -5.45
N TYR A 65 9.44 -15.08 -4.36
CA TYR A 65 8.15 -14.79 -3.79
C TYR A 65 8.23 -13.59 -2.85
N PRO A 66 7.10 -12.85 -2.62
CA PRO A 66 7.10 -11.74 -1.68
C PRO A 66 7.08 -12.22 -0.22
N ASP A 67 7.80 -11.51 0.66
CA ASP A 67 7.75 -11.75 2.10
C ASP A 67 6.47 -11.18 2.73
N LEU A 68 6.04 -9.98 2.33
CA LEU A 68 4.81 -9.37 2.85
C LEU A 68 3.65 -9.52 1.84
N PRO A 69 2.45 -9.94 2.31
CA PRO A 69 1.28 -10.14 1.44
C PRO A 69 0.79 -8.86 0.75
N LEU A 70 0.68 -7.75 1.50
CA LEU A 70 0.23 -6.45 1.00
C LEU A 70 1.42 -5.49 0.93
N ARG A 71 1.63 -4.89 -0.23
CA ARG A 71 2.81 -4.06 -0.55
C ARG A 71 2.39 -2.92 -1.43
N GLY A 72 2.52 -1.68 -0.96
CA GLY A 72 2.06 -0.61 -1.84
C GLY A 72 2.12 0.79 -1.24
N VAL A 73 1.13 1.56 -1.64
CA VAL A 73 1.08 3.00 -1.41
C VAL A 73 -0.32 3.42 -0.99
N VAL A 74 -0.40 4.36 -0.06
CA VAL A 74 -1.62 5.09 0.26
C VAL A 74 -1.46 6.56 -0.14
N GLU A 75 -2.31 7.05 -1.05
CA GLU A 75 -2.44 8.48 -1.34
C GLU A 75 -3.28 9.11 -0.23
N GLY A 76 -2.65 9.40 0.90
CA GLY A 76 -3.31 9.86 2.12
C GLY A 76 -2.71 11.14 2.71
N PHE A 77 -1.77 11.77 2.03
CA PHE A 77 -1.10 12.99 2.45
C PHE A 77 -2.02 14.22 2.35
N TYR A 78 -1.73 15.25 3.15
CA TYR A 78 -2.29 16.59 3.00
C TYR A 78 -1.47 17.38 1.99
N GLY A 79 -2.13 18.18 1.15
CA GLY A 79 -1.48 18.98 0.12
C GLY A 79 -2.21 18.87 -1.21
N THR A 80 -1.50 19.13 -2.31
CA THR A 80 -2.07 18.99 -3.65
C THR A 80 -2.17 17.52 -4.03
N PRO A 81 -3.37 16.97 -4.27
CA PRO A 81 -3.53 15.60 -4.76
C PRO A 81 -2.78 15.40 -6.07
N TRP A 82 -2.33 14.19 -6.32
CA TRP A 82 -1.68 13.88 -7.59
C TRP A 82 -2.61 14.11 -8.79
N SER A 83 -2.04 14.57 -9.90
CA SER A 83 -2.78 14.59 -11.14
C SER A 83 -3.10 13.17 -11.62
N HIS A 84 -4.08 13.06 -12.51
CA HIS A 84 -4.47 11.78 -13.08
C HIS A 84 -3.30 11.08 -13.79
N GLU A 85 -2.51 11.85 -14.55
CA GLU A 85 -1.32 11.36 -15.25
C GLU A 85 -0.25 10.84 -14.29
N VAL A 86 -0.01 11.54 -13.18
CA VAL A 86 0.93 11.09 -12.14
C VAL A 86 0.45 9.80 -11.49
N ARG A 87 -0.85 9.67 -11.19
CA ARG A 87 -1.41 8.41 -10.69
C ARG A 87 -1.20 7.25 -11.64
N LEU A 88 -1.45 7.44 -12.93
CA LEU A 88 -1.20 6.41 -13.97
C LEU A 88 0.28 6.04 -14.05
N SER A 89 1.19 7.03 -14.03
CA SER A 89 2.64 6.81 -14.00
C SER A 89 3.08 6.00 -12.77
N LEU A 90 2.53 6.32 -11.60
CA LEU A 90 2.83 5.59 -10.36
C LEU A 90 2.26 4.16 -10.37
N ILE A 91 1.06 3.94 -10.93
CA ILE A 91 0.49 2.59 -11.06
C ILE A 91 1.38 1.70 -11.93
N ASP A 92 1.89 2.21 -13.03
CA ASP A 92 2.85 1.47 -13.88
C ASP A 92 4.16 1.17 -13.11
N PHE A 93 4.61 2.12 -12.30
CA PHE A 93 5.76 1.92 -11.39
C PHE A 93 5.47 0.82 -10.36
N TYR A 94 4.29 0.81 -9.73
CA TYR A 94 3.92 -0.22 -8.76
C TYR A 94 3.96 -1.62 -9.39
N GLY A 95 3.36 -1.79 -10.56
CA GLY A 95 3.40 -3.06 -11.29
C GLY A 95 4.81 -3.49 -11.65
N ARG A 96 5.64 -2.56 -12.13
CA ARG A 96 7.05 -2.82 -12.49
C ARG A 96 7.86 -3.34 -11.33
N PHE A 97 7.64 -2.83 -10.12
CA PHE A 97 8.37 -3.18 -8.90
C PHE A 97 7.60 -4.10 -7.95
N LYS A 98 6.59 -4.81 -8.48
CA LYS A 98 5.87 -5.89 -7.79
C LYS A 98 5.11 -5.46 -6.53
N MET A 99 4.73 -4.19 -6.44
CA MET A 99 3.73 -3.74 -5.49
C MET A 99 2.34 -4.20 -5.94
N ASN A 100 1.43 -4.44 -5.00
CA ASN A 100 0.10 -4.99 -5.31
C ASN A 100 -1.07 -4.21 -4.71
N CYS A 101 -0.81 -3.06 -4.07
CA CYS A 101 -1.82 -2.30 -3.37
C CYS A 101 -1.65 -0.79 -3.63
N TYR A 102 -2.70 -0.14 -4.13
CA TYR A 102 -2.80 1.31 -4.20
C TYR A 102 -4.08 1.77 -3.53
N ILE A 103 -3.94 2.48 -2.41
CA ILE A 103 -5.08 2.99 -1.65
C ILE A 103 -5.32 4.44 -2.04
N TYR A 104 -6.49 4.67 -2.63
CA TYR A 104 -6.96 5.98 -3.06
C TYR A 104 -7.74 6.65 -1.93
N GLY A 105 -7.13 7.63 -1.27
CA GLY A 105 -7.73 8.41 -0.19
C GLY A 105 -7.24 9.85 -0.15
N PRO A 106 -7.27 10.61 -1.31
CA PRO A 106 -6.80 11.99 -1.37
C PRO A 106 -7.59 12.89 -0.44
N LYS A 107 -6.92 13.63 0.44
CA LYS A 107 -7.57 14.48 1.46
C LYS A 107 -8.45 15.59 0.87
N ASP A 108 -8.16 16.06 -0.35
CA ASP A 108 -8.94 17.12 -1.03
C ASP A 108 -10.03 16.57 -1.97
N ASP A 109 -10.31 15.26 -1.94
CA ASP A 109 -11.43 14.68 -2.67
C ASP A 109 -12.72 14.78 -1.83
N PRO A 110 -13.65 15.69 -2.18
CA PRO A 110 -14.87 15.88 -1.39
C PRO A 110 -15.86 14.72 -1.53
N TYR A 111 -15.67 13.81 -2.48
CA TYR A 111 -16.51 12.62 -2.68
C TYR A 111 -15.97 11.37 -1.98
N HIS A 112 -14.73 11.40 -1.56
CA HIS A 112 -14.12 10.45 -0.65
C HIS A 112 -14.47 10.76 0.81
N SER A 113 -14.59 12.04 1.14
CA SER A 113 -14.83 12.54 2.49
C SER A 113 -16.01 13.54 2.54
N CYS A 114 -16.11 14.27 3.64
CA CYS A 114 -17.03 15.39 3.83
C CYS A 114 -16.72 16.50 2.79
N PRO A 115 -17.73 17.17 2.22
CA PRO A 115 -19.16 17.03 2.53
C PRO A 115 -19.93 16.03 1.67
N ASN A 116 -19.33 15.49 0.59
CA ASN A 116 -20.04 14.82 -0.49
C ASN A 116 -19.87 13.30 -0.53
N TRP A 117 -19.35 12.68 0.54
CA TRP A 117 -19.16 11.22 0.53
C TRP A 117 -20.45 10.43 0.28
N ARG A 118 -21.63 11.03 0.58
CA ARG A 118 -22.96 10.47 0.33
C ARG A 118 -23.41 10.55 -1.13
N LEU A 119 -22.68 11.31 -1.98
CA LEU A 119 -23.05 11.57 -3.37
C LEU A 119 -22.23 10.71 -4.34
N PRO A 120 -22.75 10.40 -5.54
CA PRO A 120 -21.95 9.80 -6.58
C PRO A 120 -20.85 10.76 -7.06
N TYR A 121 -19.77 10.22 -7.60
CA TYR A 121 -18.81 11.06 -8.31
C TYR A 121 -19.46 11.68 -9.56
N PRO A 122 -19.09 12.93 -9.92
CA PRO A 122 -19.42 13.47 -11.23
C PRO A 122 -18.82 12.61 -12.34
N GLU A 123 -19.40 12.67 -13.55
CA GLU A 123 -19.05 11.76 -14.65
C GLU A 123 -17.56 11.75 -15.03
N LYS A 124 -16.93 12.93 -15.03
CA LYS A 124 -15.50 13.06 -15.34
C LYS A 124 -14.64 12.34 -14.31
N GLU A 125 -14.87 12.59 -13.03
CA GLU A 125 -14.15 11.98 -11.92
C GLU A 125 -14.41 10.48 -11.84
N ALA A 126 -15.65 10.05 -12.08
CA ALA A 126 -16.01 8.64 -12.19
C ALA A 126 -15.28 7.96 -13.37
N GLY A 127 -15.14 8.65 -14.50
CA GLY A 127 -14.36 8.20 -15.65
C GLY A 127 -12.88 8.03 -15.30
N ASN A 128 -12.29 9.00 -14.59
CA ASN A 128 -10.90 8.92 -14.12
C ASN A 128 -10.69 7.73 -13.18
N ILE A 129 -11.61 7.52 -12.22
CA ILE A 129 -11.52 6.37 -11.30
C ILE A 129 -11.57 5.04 -12.09
N ARG A 130 -12.47 4.91 -13.05
CA ARG A 130 -12.56 3.72 -13.91
C ARG A 130 -11.24 3.45 -14.64
N GLU A 131 -10.58 4.49 -15.14
CA GLU A 131 -9.29 4.38 -15.82
C GLU A 131 -8.18 3.94 -14.86
N LEU A 132 -8.15 4.48 -13.61
CA LEU A 132 -7.20 4.04 -12.57
C LEU A 132 -7.43 2.58 -12.18
N VAL A 133 -8.68 2.14 -12.01
CA VAL A 133 -9.02 0.74 -11.74
C VAL A 133 -8.50 -0.18 -12.84
N GLU A 134 -8.70 0.20 -14.11
CA GLU A 134 -8.23 -0.58 -15.25
C GLU A 134 -6.69 -0.60 -15.35
N ALA A 135 -6.03 0.52 -15.08
CA ALA A 135 -4.56 0.58 -15.01
C ALA A 135 -4.00 -0.31 -13.90
N CYS A 136 -4.62 -0.29 -12.73
CA CYS A 136 -4.27 -1.18 -11.62
C CYS A 136 -4.44 -2.66 -12.00
N ARG A 137 -5.57 -3.00 -12.64
CA ARG A 137 -5.84 -4.37 -13.08
C ARG A 137 -4.76 -4.88 -14.05
N ARG A 138 -4.36 -4.06 -15.04
CA ARG A 138 -3.28 -4.40 -16.01
C ARG A 138 -1.94 -4.61 -15.29
N ASN A 139 -1.68 -3.88 -14.23
CA ASN A 139 -0.44 -3.93 -13.45
C ASN A 139 -0.49 -4.92 -12.26
N ARG A 140 -1.58 -5.70 -12.14
CA ARG A 140 -1.80 -6.64 -11.02
C ARG A 140 -1.74 -5.97 -9.64
N VAL A 141 -2.21 -4.72 -9.57
CA VAL A 141 -2.35 -3.91 -8.37
C VAL A 141 -3.83 -3.87 -7.98
N ASP A 142 -4.15 -4.03 -6.72
CA ASP A 142 -5.49 -3.80 -6.21
C ASP A 142 -5.70 -2.29 -6.03
N PHE A 143 -6.69 -1.75 -6.73
CA PHE A 143 -7.16 -0.40 -6.49
C PHE A 143 -8.09 -0.42 -5.29
N VAL A 144 -7.64 0.12 -4.16
CA VAL A 144 -8.42 0.20 -2.93
C VAL A 144 -9.03 1.59 -2.84
N TRP A 145 -10.33 1.69 -3.01
CA TRP A 145 -11.02 2.97 -2.81
C TRP A 145 -11.35 3.15 -1.33
N ALA A 146 -10.88 4.28 -0.75
CA ALA A 146 -11.13 4.60 0.64
C ALA A 146 -12.28 5.61 0.77
N ILE A 147 -13.08 5.50 1.85
CA ILE A 147 -14.05 6.50 2.27
C ILE A 147 -13.69 7.02 3.66
N HIS A 148 -13.90 8.32 3.89
CA HIS A 148 -13.61 9.00 5.16
C HIS A 148 -14.87 9.71 5.68
N PRO A 149 -15.85 8.97 6.25
CA PRO A 149 -17.15 9.51 6.62
C PRO A 149 -17.18 10.12 8.02
N GLY A 150 -16.12 9.93 8.82
CA GLY A 150 -16.13 10.12 10.27
C GLY A 150 -16.40 11.55 10.75
N GLN A 151 -16.20 12.57 9.92
CA GLN A 151 -16.42 13.96 10.30
C GLN A 151 -17.90 14.30 10.53
N ASP A 152 -18.81 13.63 9.82
CA ASP A 152 -20.24 13.99 9.85
C ASP A 152 -21.22 12.81 9.80
N ILE A 153 -20.72 11.60 9.99
CA ILE A 153 -21.54 10.38 10.06
C ILE A 153 -22.50 10.43 11.27
N LYS A 154 -23.75 10.07 11.04
CA LYS A 154 -24.81 10.14 12.05
C LYS A 154 -25.18 8.81 12.70
N TRP A 155 -24.48 7.75 12.43
CA TRP A 155 -24.71 6.42 13.01
C TRP A 155 -26.17 5.96 12.97
N ASN A 156 -26.90 6.22 11.87
CA ASN A 156 -28.28 5.83 11.63
C ASN A 156 -28.43 5.03 10.34
N GLU A 157 -29.61 4.44 10.13
CA GLU A 157 -29.88 3.63 8.93
C GLU A 157 -29.81 4.43 7.63
N GLU A 158 -30.07 5.73 7.65
CA GLU A 158 -29.98 6.58 6.46
C GLU A 158 -28.51 6.70 6.00
N ASP A 159 -27.59 6.99 6.93
CA ASP A 159 -26.16 7.08 6.59
C ASP A 159 -25.55 5.74 6.25
N TYR A 160 -25.99 4.66 6.90
CA TYR A 160 -25.61 3.31 6.50
C TYR A 160 -26.04 3.01 5.06
N ALA A 161 -27.29 3.30 4.70
CA ALA A 161 -27.79 3.12 3.34
C ALA A 161 -27.05 3.99 2.32
N ASN A 162 -26.69 5.23 2.69
CA ASN A 162 -25.86 6.11 1.86
C ASN A 162 -24.47 5.50 1.60
N LEU A 163 -23.86 4.92 2.63
CA LEU A 163 -22.54 4.31 2.53
C LEU A 163 -22.54 3.06 1.66
N VAL A 164 -23.53 2.18 1.84
CA VAL A 164 -23.71 1.01 0.97
C VAL A 164 -23.95 1.43 -0.47
N ARG A 165 -24.81 2.44 -0.70
CA ARG A 165 -25.06 2.99 -2.04
C ARG A 165 -23.79 3.55 -2.68
N LYS A 166 -22.92 4.22 -1.89
CA LYS A 166 -21.63 4.71 -2.36
C LYS A 166 -20.73 3.56 -2.77
N PHE A 167 -20.68 2.51 -1.97
CA PHE A 167 -19.90 1.31 -2.31
C PHE A 167 -20.41 0.61 -3.58
N GLU A 168 -21.73 0.57 -3.78
CA GLU A 168 -22.33 0.04 -5.02
C GLU A 168 -21.90 0.86 -6.24
N TRP A 169 -21.94 2.20 -6.17
CA TRP A 169 -21.45 3.04 -7.26
C TRP A 169 -19.98 2.80 -7.58
N MET A 170 -19.14 2.65 -6.55
CA MET A 170 -17.72 2.35 -6.75
C MET A 170 -17.50 0.94 -7.32
N TYR A 171 -18.29 -0.03 -6.87
CA TYR A 171 -18.29 -1.38 -7.41
C TYR A 171 -18.66 -1.40 -8.90
N ASP A 172 -19.63 -0.61 -9.31
CA ASP A 172 -20.04 -0.45 -10.72
C ASP A 172 -18.95 0.22 -11.58
N LEU A 173 -18.08 1.02 -10.97
CA LEU A 173 -16.88 1.56 -11.64
C LEU A 173 -15.73 0.53 -11.74
N GLY A 174 -15.91 -0.67 -11.19
CA GLY A 174 -14.92 -1.76 -11.23
C GLY A 174 -14.09 -1.93 -9.95
N VAL A 175 -14.32 -1.13 -8.90
CA VAL A 175 -13.62 -1.27 -7.62
C VAL A 175 -13.97 -2.61 -6.96
N ARG A 176 -12.96 -3.31 -6.43
CA ARG A 176 -13.11 -4.61 -5.75
C ARG A 176 -12.44 -4.63 -4.38
N SER A 177 -11.85 -3.53 -3.97
CA SER A 177 -11.19 -3.38 -2.68
C SER A 177 -11.57 -2.05 -2.04
N PHE A 178 -11.91 -2.06 -0.75
CA PHE A 178 -12.44 -0.90 -0.05
C PHE A 178 -11.75 -0.69 1.28
N ALA A 179 -11.58 0.59 1.65
CA ALA A 179 -11.11 0.99 2.97
C ALA A 179 -12.05 2.04 3.59
N ILE A 180 -12.11 2.06 4.90
CA ILE A 180 -12.83 3.07 5.67
C ILE A 180 -11.84 3.77 6.60
N PHE A 181 -11.77 5.09 6.51
CA PHE A 181 -10.86 5.91 7.29
C PHE A 181 -11.60 6.67 8.39
N PHE A 182 -11.08 6.58 9.61
CA PHE A 182 -11.52 7.33 10.78
C PHE A 182 -10.38 8.10 11.43
N ASP A 183 -9.29 8.33 10.68
CA ASP A 183 -8.15 9.13 11.10
C ASP A 183 -8.48 10.63 11.12
N ASP A 184 -7.83 11.38 11.98
CA ASP A 184 -7.87 12.84 12.08
C ASP A 184 -9.29 13.43 12.21
N ILE A 185 -10.16 12.77 12.96
CA ILE A 185 -11.53 13.19 13.24
C ILE A 185 -11.76 13.46 14.73
N SER A 186 -12.89 14.07 15.03
CA SER A 186 -13.36 14.33 16.41
C SER A 186 -14.85 14.08 16.55
N GLY A 187 -15.33 14.06 17.79
CA GLY A 187 -16.76 13.92 18.08
C GLY A 187 -17.28 12.48 17.93
N GLU A 188 -18.54 12.34 17.54
CA GLU A 188 -19.26 11.06 17.51
C GLU A 188 -18.65 10.04 16.52
N GLY A 189 -17.96 10.51 15.49
CA GLY A 189 -17.28 9.64 14.51
C GLY A 189 -16.16 8.79 15.11
N THR A 190 -15.64 9.18 16.29
CA THR A 190 -14.52 8.49 16.96
C THR A 190 -14.96 7.28 17.79
N ASN A 191 -16.25 7.01 17.91
CA ASN A 191 -16.77 5.91 18.73
C ASN A 191 -16.38 4.54 18.17
N PRO A 192 -15.51 3.77 18.86
CA PRO A 192 -14.96 2.54 18.30
C PRO A 192 -15.98 1.41 18.21
N GLU A 193 -16.99 1.36 19.08
CA GLU A 193 -18.06 0.37 19.01
C GLU A 193 -18.90 0.60 17.73
N ARG A 194 -19.25 1.86 17.44
CA ARG A 194 -19.96 2.23 16.22
C ARG A 194 -19.14 1.95 14.97
N GLN A 195 -17.83 2.24 15.01
CA GLN A 195 -16.93 1.95 13.90
C GLN A 195 -16.88 0.44 13.61
N THR A 196 -16.71 -0.40 14.63
CA THR A 196 -16.65 -1.85 14.45
C THR A 196 -17.99 -2.46 14.05
N GLU A 197 -19.11 -1.96 14.57
CA GLU A 197 -20.45 -2.36 14.15
C GLU A 197 -20.68 -2.07 12.66
N LEU A 198 -20.34 -0.87 12.20
CA LEU A 198 -20.43 -0.48 10.79
C LEU A 198 -19.59 -1.40 9.89
N LEU A 199 -18.33 -1.62 10.25
CA LEU A 199 -17.40 -2.47 9.47
C LEU A 199 -17.87 -3.91 9.39
N ASN A 200 -18.33 -4.49 10.51
CA ASN A 200 -18.86 -5.84 10.56
C ASN A 200 -20.12 -5.98 9.70
N ARG A 201 -21.02 -4.99 9.76
CA ARG A 201 -22.24 -4.98 8.95
C ARG A 201 -21.92 -4.87 7.46
N LEU A 202 -20.99 -4.00 7.06
CA LEU A 202 -20.52 -3.91 5.67
C LEU A 202 -19.87 -5.20 5.19
N ASN A 203 -19.09 -5.84 6.05
CA ASN A 203 -18.46 -7.11 5.72
C ASN A 203 -19.50 -8.19 5.43
N GLU A 204 -20.57 -8.28 6.25
CA GLU A 204 -21.67 -9.26 6.05
C GLU A 204 -22.56 -8.90 4.86
N GLU A 205 -23.03 -7.65 4.79
CA GLU A 205 -24.11 -7.27 3.88
C GLU A 205 -23.60 -6.82 2.51
N PHE A 206 -22.31 -6.46 2.38
CA PHE A 206 -21.73 -6.04 1.11
C PHE A 206 -20.59 -6.99 0.67
N VAL A 207 -19.51 -7.10 1.44
CA VAL A 207 -18.31 -7.86 1.01
C VAL A 207 -18.65 -9.33 0.72
N ARG A 208 -19.27 -10.01 1.70
CA ARG A 208 -19.61 -11.44 1.55
C ARG A 208 -20.69 -11.68 0.50
N VAL A 209 -21.63 -10.74 0.35
CA VAL A 209 -22.70 -10.83 -0.65
C VAL A 209 -22.15 -10.71 -2.07
N LYS A 210 -21.21 -9.80 -2.30
CA LYS A 210 -20.56 -9.66 -3.62
C LYS A 210 -19.68 -10.85 -3.99
N GLY A 211 -18.95 -11.39 -3.04
CA GLY A 211 -18.12 -12.59 -3.21
C GLY A 211 -16.82 -12.40 -3.99
N ASP A 212 -16.67 -11.29 -4.71
CA ASP A 212 -15.46 -10.89 -5.46
C ASP A 212 -14.82 -9.60 -4.92
N VAL A 213 -15.30 -9.10 -3.78
CA VAL A 213 -14.72 -7.97 -3.05
C VAL A 213 -13.71 -8.51 -2.03
N THR A 214 -12.52 -7.90 -1.96
CA THR A 214 -11.50 -8.28 -0.98
C THR A 214 -11.92 -7.88 0.44
N PRO A 215 -11.33 -8.48 1.49
CA PRO A 215 -11.55 -8.04 2.86
C PRO A 215 -11.34 -6.54 3.04
N LEU A 216 -12.14 -5.92 3.91
CA LEU A 216 -12.05 -4.49 4.20
C LEU A 216 -10.74 -4.12 4.92
N THR A 217 -10.35 -2.87 4.75
CA THR A 217 -9.27 -2.24 5.52
C THR A 217 -9.83 -1.04 6.28
N VAL A 218 -9.38 -0.84 7.51
CA VAL A 218 -9.77 0.32 8.32
C VAL A 218 -8.56 1.07 8.84
N CYS A 219 -8.60 2.41 8.78
CA CYS A 219 -7.74 3.27 9.58
C CYS A 219 -8.52 3.69 10.84
N PRO A 220 -8.13 3.21 12.04
CA PRO A 220 -8.82 3.60 13.26
C PRO A 220 -8.50 5.06 13.61
N THR A 221 -9.30 5.68 14.46
CA THR A 221 -8.98 7.02 14.98
C THR A 221 -7.68 7.00 15.78
N ASP A 222 -7.48 5.98 16.61
CA ASP A 222 -6.25 5.76 17.38
C ASP A 222 -5.23 4.96 16.57
N TYR A 223 -4.74 5.53 15.47
CA TYR A 223 -3.79 4.87 14.57
C TYR A 223 -2.32 4.93 15.02
N SER A 224 -2.03 5.63 16.14
CA SER A 224 -0.69 5.81 16.70
C SER A 224 -0.69 5.60 18.21
N LYS A 225 0.39 5.02 18.76
CA LYS A 225 0.55 4.83 20.21
C LYS A 225 0.58 6.14 20.97
N LEU A 226 0.96 7.25 20.31
CA LEU A 226 1.09 8.58 20.93
C LEU A 226 -0.18 9.02 21.69
N TRP A 227 -1.37 8.70 21.16
CA TRP A 227 -2.64 9.08 21.78
C TRP A 227 -3.60 7.91 22.00
N ALA A 228 -3.21 6.71 21.63
CA ALA A 228 -4.05 5.54 21.87
C ALA A 228 -4.15 5.21 23.35
N ASN A 229 -5.37 4.94 23.81
CA ASN A 229 -5.59 4.45 25.17
C ASN A 229 -5.06 3.02 25.30
N PRO A 230 -4.02 2.76 26.13
CA PRO A 230 -3.39 1.45 26.24
C PRO A 230 -4.21 0.42 27.04
N THR A 231 -5.29 0.84 27.70
CA THR A 231 -6.07 -0.03 28.58
C THR A 231 -7.02 -0.96 27.79
N PRO A 232 -7.59 -1.99 28.45
CA PRO A 232 -8.60 -2.85 27.82
C PRO A 232 -9.87 -2.12 27.37
N GLN A 233 -10.10 -0.88 27.82
CA GLN A 233 -11.20 -0.01 27.41
C GLN A 233 -10.83 0.88 26.22
N GLY A 234 -9.57 0.86 25.77
CA GLY A 234 -9.11 1.61 24.60
C GLY A 234 -9.74 1.11 23.30
N SER A 235 -9.81 1.98 22.30
CA SER A 235 -10.42 1.70 21.00
C SER A 235 -9.78 0.50 20.29
N LEU A 236 -8.46 0.36 20.32
CA LEU A 236 -7.75 -0.75 19.68
C LEU A 236 -8.08 -2.09 20.35
N ALA A 237 -8.24 -2.12 21.67
CA ALA A 237 -8.67 -3.33 22.38
C ALA A 237 -10.14 -3.68 22.07
N ILE A 238 -11.00 -2.67 21.86
CA ILE A 238 -12.38 -2.86 21.37
C ILE A 238 -12.35 -3.47 19.97
N TYR A 239 -11.56 -2.92 19.06
CA TYR A 239 -11.34 -3.49 17.72
C TYR A 239 -10.95 -4.96 17.79
N GLY A 240 -9.97 -5.30 18.63
CA GLY A 240 -9.52 -6.69 18.81
C GLY A 240 -10.56 -7.65 19.32
N ARG A 241 -11.58 -7.17 20.06
CA ARG A 241 -12.66 -8.01 20.60
C ARG A 241 -13.87 -8.13 19.69
N THR A 242 -14.15 -7.10 18.90
CA THR A 242 -15.45 -6.96 18.22
C THR A 242 -15.38 -6.91 16.71
N LEU A 243 -14.23 -6.49 16.14
CA LEU A 243 -14.07 -6.39 14.69
C LEU A 243 -13.84 -7.76 14.06
N ASP A 244 -14.54 -8.04 12.95
CA ASP A 244 -14.33 -9.24 12.14
C ASP A 244 -12.83 -9.45 11.85
N PRO A 245 -12.27 -10.65 12.08
CA PRO A 245 -10.84 -10.90 11.94
C PRO A 245 -10.31 -10.75 10.51
N SER A 246 -11.16 -10.78 9.49
CA SER A 246 -10.77 -10.55 8.09
C SER A 246 -10.44 -9.09 7.78
N VAL A 247 -10.90 -8.14 8.61
CA VAL A 247 -10.67 -6.70 8.38
C VAL A 247 -9.25 -6.32 8.80
N ALA A 248 -8.46 -5.79 7.86
CA ALA A 248 -7.13 -5.28 8.16
C ALA A 248 -7.20 -3.93 8.88
N VAL A 249 -6.32 -3.72 9.86
CA VAL A 249 -6.29 -2.51 10.70
C VAL A 249 -4.98 -1.79 10.53
N PHE A 250 -5.03 -0.52 10.12
CA PHE A 250 -3.85 0.31 9.98
C PHE A 250 -3.22 0.71 11.31
N TRP A 251 -1.91 0.87 11.27
CA TRP A 251 -1.07 1.35 12.36
C TRP A 251 0.10 2.16 11.81
N THR A 252 0.41 3.31 12.43
CA THR A 252 1.53 4.17 12.01
C THR A 252 2.76 4.05 12.91
N GLY A 253 2.66 3.38 14.04
CA GLY A 253 3.76 3.19 14.99
C GLY A 253 3.61 3.97 16.30
N ASP A 254 4.71 4.18 16.98
CA ASP A 254 4.72 4.84 18.30
C ASP A 254 4.33 6.33 18.20
N VAL A 255 4.63 6.95 17.07
CA VAL A 255 4.22 8.31 16.68
C VAL A 255 3.70 8.31 15.24
N VAL A 256 3.23 9.45 14.74
CA VAL A 256 2.67 9.55 13.37
C VAL A 256 3.70 9.22 12.30
N CYS A 257 4.92 9.74 12.43
CA CYS A 257 6.06 9.41 11.58
C CYS A 257 7.06 8.58 12.39
N SER A 258 6.98 7.27 12.29
CA SER A 258 7.69 6.33 13.17
C SER A 258 8.43 5.26 12.36
N ASP A 259 9.56 4.82 12.89
CA ASP A 259 10.23 3.63 12.39
C ASP A 259 9.35 2.40 12.60
N LEU A 260 9.45 1.44 11.71
CA LEU A 260 8.81 0.14 11.81
C LEU A 260 9.69 -0.79 12.64
N THR A 261 9.23 -1.12 13.84
CA THR A 261 9.98 -1.97 14.78
C THR A 261 9.14 -3.15 15.28
N PRO A 262 9.78 -4.26 15.72
CA PRO A 262 9.08 -5.38 16.36
C PRO A 262 8.25 -4.95 17.57
N GLU A 263 8.76 -4.03 18.39
CA GLU A 263 8.12 -3.59 19.64
C GLU A 263 6.79 -2.86 19.38
N THR A 264 6.75 -1.98 18.37
CA THR A 264 5.50 -1.29 18.03
C THR A 264 4.44 -2.25 17.50
N LEU A 265 4.86 -3.27 16.73
CA LEU A 265 3.95 -4.30 16.22
C LEU A 265 3.45 -5.21 17.34
N GLU A 266 4.30 -5.68 18.24
CA GLU A 266 3.88 -6.45 19.40
C GLU A 266 2.85 -5.67 20.24
N TRP A 267 3.10 -4.38 20.45
CA TRP A 267 2.20 -3.51 21.19
C TRP A 267 0.82 -3.41 20.55
N VAL A 268 0.72 -3.15 19.26
CA VAL A 268 -0.57 -2.99 18.57
C VAL A 268 -1.24 -4.34 18.34
N ASN A 269 -0.50 -5.36 17.88
CA ASN A 269 -1.05 -6.68 17.53
C ASN A 269 -1.70 -7.36 18.74
N SER A 270 -1.12 -7.21 19.95
CA SER A 270 -1.72 -7.73 21.17
C SER A 270 -3.09 -7.11 21.48
N ARG A 271 -3.35 -5.88 21.06
CA ARG A 271 -4.61 -5.15 21.24
C ARG A 271 -5.62 -5.46 20.15
N ILE A 272 -5.23 -5.31 18.89
CA ILE A 272 -6.14 -5.57 17.75
C ILE A 272 -6.31 -7.06 17.43
N ARG A 273 -5.53 -7.95 18.06
CA ARG A 273 -5.55 -9.42 17.96
C ARG A 273 -5.39 -9.94 16.52
N ARG A 274 -4.55 -9.27 15.76
CA ARG A 274 -4.17 -9.62 14.38
C ARG A 274 -2.88 -8.92 13.99
N PRO A 275 -2.15 -9.39 12.95
CA PRO A 275 -1.05 -8.62 12.36
C PRO A 275 -1.55 -7.28 11.83
N ALA A 276 -0.90 -6.19 12.21
CA ALA A 276 -1.26 -4.84 11.75
C ALA A 276 -0.95 -4.66 10.26
N PHE A 277 -1.68 -3.76 9.60
CA PHE A 277 -1.33 -3.23 8.31
C PHE A 277 -0.58 -1.92 8.56
N TYR A 278 0.73 -1.87 8.26
CA TYR A 278 1.54 -0.72 8.59
C TYR A 278 1.35 0.40 7.57
N TRP A 279 0.81 1.54 8.02
CA TRP A 279 0.77 2.79 7.28
C TRP A 279 2.02 3.59 7.64
N TRP A 280 2.99 3.59 6.74
CA TRP A 280 4.27 4.23 6.99
C TRP A 280 4.30 5.65 6.43
N ASN A 281 4.38 6.64 7.32
CA ASN A 281 4.43 8.05 6.97
C ASN A 281 5.84 8.48 6.53
N TYR A 282 6.30 7.86 5.44
CA TYR A 282 7.53 8.18 4.72
C TYR A 282 7.33 7.81 3.23
N PRO A 283 7.74 8.65 2.27
CA PRO A 283 8.44 9.94 2.37
C PRO A 283 7.52 11.16 2.48
N VAL A 284 6.34 11.07 3.05
CA VAL A 284 5.42 12.20 3.20
C VAL A 284 6.11 13.46 3.74
N THR A 285 5.81 14.62 3.17
CA THR A 285 6.35 15.93 3.55
C THR A 285 5.28 16.99 3.77
N ASP A 286 4.04 16.59 4.03
CA ASP A 286 2.93 17.53 4.22
C ASP A 286 3.10 18.45 5.45
N TYR A 287 3.86 18.01 6.44
CA TYR A 287 4.27 18.81 7.61
C TYR A 287 5.54 19.68 7.37
N VAL A 288 6.27 19.46 6.26
CA VAL A 288 7.52 20.15 5.88
C VAL A 288 7.62 20.38 4.36
N ARG A 289 6.61 20.96 3.78
CA ARG A 289 6.37 21.03 2.31
C ARG A 289 7.50 21.60 1.46
N HIS A 290 8.47 22.29 2.07
CA HIS A 290 9.62 22.86 1.39
C HIS A 290 10.79 21.90 1.22
N ILE A 291 10.62 20.62 1.61
CA ILE A 291 11.66 19.58 1.59
C ILE A 291 11.20 18.43 0.70
N LEU A 292 12.17 17.81 0.01
CA LEU A 292 11.99 16.54 -0.67
C LEU A 292 12.78 15.45 0.07
N MET A 293 12.16 14.31 0.31
CA MET A 293 12.81 13.15 0.91
C MET A 293 13.38 12.26 -0.19
N GLN A 294 14.68 12.38 -0.46
CA GLN A 294 15.38 11.67 -1.54
C GLN A 294 16.49 10.74 -1.04
N GLY A 295 16.62 10.57 0.27
CA GLY A 295 17.65 9.74 0.89
C GLY A 295 17.36 8.25 0.83
N PRO A 296 18.33 7.43 1.29
CA PRO A 296 18.12 6.02 1.53
C PRO A 296 16.96 5.79 2.51
N VAL A 297 16.20 4.74 2.29
CA VAL A 297 14.99 4.43 3.08
C VAL A 297 15.39 3.63 4.32
N TYR A 298 15.61 4.33 5.41
CA TYR A 298 15.89 3.79 6.74
C TYR A 298 14.61 3.57 7.56
N GLY A 299 14.77 2.99 8.75
CA GLY A 299 13.68 2.86 9.73
C GLY A 299 12.77 1.66 9.48
N LEU A 300 13.21 0.69 8.70
CA LEU A 300 12.50 -0.55 8.42
C LEU A 300 13.29 -1.74 8.99
N ASP A 301 12.75 -2.40 10.00
CA ASP A 301 13.38 -3.56 10.64
C ASP A 301 13.39 -4.78 9.69
N THR A 302 14.54 -5.41 9.54
CA THR A 302 14.77 -6.52 8.59
C THR A 302 14.55 -7.91 9.20
N THR A 303 14.06 -8.00 10.43
CA THR A 303 13.75 -9.27 11.10
C THR A 303 12.28 -9.65 11.03
N LEU A 304 11.43 -8.73 10.55
CA LEU A 304 9.98 -8.88 10.51
C LEU A 304 9.53 -9.88 9.44
N THR A 305 8.36 -10.47 9.68
CA THR A 305 7.74 -11.47 8.80
C THR A 305 6.24 -11.18 8.61
N ALA A 306 5.58 -11.96 7.75
CA ALA A 306 4.14 -11.88 7.56
C ALA A 306 3.31 -12.26 8.81
N ASP A 307 3.93 -12.86 9.83
CA ASP A 307 3.28 -13.14 11.12
C ASP A 307 3.23 -11.88 11.99
N ASP A 308 4.13 -10.92 11.75
CA ASP A 308 4.22 -9.67 12.51
C ASP A 308 3.34 -8.57 11.93
N LEU A 309 3.26 -8.47 10.59
CA LEU A 309 2.41 -7.50 9.88
C LEU A 309 1.83 -8.11 8.61
N CYS A 310 0.59 -7.77 8.28
CA CYS A 310 -0.05 -8.26 7.06
C CYS A 310 0.37 -7.49 5.80
N GLY A 311 1.09 -6.39 5.95
CA GLY A 311 1.59 -5.58 4.85
C GLY A 311 2.07 -4.21 5.28
N LEU A 312 2.63 -3.49 4.30
CA LEU A 312 3.09 -2.12 4.47
C LEU A 312 2.69 -1.28 3.26
N VAL A 313 2.12 -0.11 3.52
CA VAL A 313 1.90 0.95 2.55
C VAL A 313 2.66 2.21 2.95
N SER A 314 3.35 2.81 1.98
CA SER A 314 3.98 4.11 2.13
C SER A 314 2.96 5.22 1.89
N ASN A 315 2.97 6.26 2.73
CA ASN A 315 2.31 7.53 2.46
C ASN A 315 3.36 8.49 1.87
N PRO A 316 3.29 8.79 0.55
CA PRO A 316 4.36 9.51 -0.13
C PRO A 316 4.19 11.02 -0.09
N MET A 317 5.10 11.72 -0.80
CA MET A 317 5.01 13.17 -0.98
C MET A 317 3.90 13.56 -1.98
N GLU A 318 3.39 14.78 -1.87
CA GLU A 318 2.55 15.39 -2.93
C GLU A 318 3.28 15.44 -4.29
N HIS A 319 4.60 15.36 -4.30
CA HIS A 319 5.46 15.23 -5.48
C HIS A 319 5.60 13.76 -5.89
N GLY A 320 4.60 13.24 -6.61
CA GLY A 320 4.50 11.81 -6.92
C GLY A 320 5.72 11.23 -7.65
N GLU A 321 6.20 11.91 -8.70
CA GLU A 321 7.38 11.44 -9.45
C GLU A 321 8.64 11.44 -8.58
N ALA A 322 8.83 12.46 -7.72
CA ALA A 322 9.94 12.52 -6.79
C ALA A 322 9.85 11.44 -5.68
N SER A 323 8.67 10.92 -5.40
CA SER A 323 8.48 9.84 -4.43
C SER A 323 8.99 8.48 -4.92
N LYS A 324 9.19 8.30 -6.23
CA LYS A 324 9.58 7.00 -6.82
C LYS A 324 10.87 6.42 -6.23
N LEU A 325 11.84 7.26 -5.86
CA LEU A 325 13.10 6.78 -5.27
C LEU A 325 12.85 6.09 -3.92
N ALA A 326 12.08 6.72 -3.04
CA ALA A 326 11.70 6.12 -1.76
C ALA A 326 10.78 4.90 -1.95
N LEU A 327 9.82 4.99 -2.88
CA LEU A 327 8.91 3.87 -3.18
C LEU A 327 9.64 2.65 -3.76
N TYR A 328 10.75 2.85 -4.45
CA TYR A 328 11.63 1.75 -4.87
C TYR A 328 12.22 1.02 -3.66
N GLY A 329 12.61 1.76 -2.60
CA GLY A 329 13.05 1.17 -1.33
C GLY A 329 11.95 0.38 -0.64
N VAL A 330 10.74 0.93 -0.58
CA VAL A 330 9.57 0.24 0.00
C VAL A 330 9.24 -1.05 -0.77
N ALA A 331 9.30 -1.01 -2.11
CA ALA A 331 9.05 -2.17 -2.95
C ALA A 331 10.06 -3.30 -2.68
N ASP A 332 11.35 -2.97 -2.61
CA ASP A 332 12.44 -3.92 -2.33
C ASP A 332 12.31 -4.52 -0.93
N TYR A 333 12.12 -3.66 0.09
CA TYR A 333 11.92 -4.10 1.47
C TYR A 333 10.74 -5.08 1.62
N THR A 334 9.59 -4.73 1.09
CA THR A 334 8.38 -5.55 1.25
C THR A 334 8.41 -6.85 0.44
N TRP A 335 9.25 -6.89 -0.60
CA TRP A 335 9.48 -8.11 -1.38
C TRP A 335 10.42 -9.08 -0.68
N ASN A 336 11.54 -8.60 -0.12
CA ASN A 336 12.55 -9.42 0.57
C ASN A 336 13.09 -8.67 1.80
N VAL A 337 12.36 -8.80 2.91
CA VAL A 337 12.61 -8.07 4.15
C VAL A 337 14.02 -8.31 4.68
N ALA A 338 14.43 -9.58 4.79
CA ALA A 338 15.70 -9.93 5.41
C ALA A 338 16.95 -9.51 4.61
N ALA A 339 16.81 -9.38 3.28
CA ALA A 339 17.91 -8.99 2.41
C ALA A 339 17.96 -7.49 2.11
N TYR A 340 17.00 -6.71 2.62
CA TYR A 340 16.92 -5.28 2.35
C TYR A 340 18.14 -4.53 2.91
N ASN A 341 18.79 -3.74 2.04
CA ASN A 341 19.86 -2.82 2.42
C ASN A 341 19.54 -1.43 1.86
N PRO A 342 19.33 -0.41 2.72
CA PRO A 342 18.88 0.90 2.29
C PRO A 342 19.87 1.62 1.36
N ILE A 343 21.18 1.49 1.60
CA ILE A 343 22.21 2.14 0.77
C ILE A 343 22.30 1.47 -0.60
N ASP A 344 22.42 0.15 -0.66
CA ASP A 344 22.52 -0.59 -1.92
C ASP A 344 21.25 -0.40 -2.77
N ASN A 345 20.06 -0.41 -2.13
CA ASN A 345 18.81 -0.13 -2.79
C ASN A 345 18.78 1.29 -3.38
N TRP A 346 19.16 2.29 -2.59
CA TRP A 346 19.17 3.69 -3.01
C TRP A 346 20.10 3.94 -4.21
N GLU A 347 21.31 3.39 -4.19
CA GLU A 347 22.27 3.49 -5.31
C GLU A 347 21.71 2.82 -6.59
N ARG A 348 21.06 1.65 -6.46
CA ARG A 348 20.36 1.02 -7.58
C ARG A 348 19.19 1.85 -8.08
N GLY A 349 18.41 2.43 -7.17
CA GLY A 349 17.28 3.30 -7.48
C GLY A 349 17.68 4.52 -8.28
N LEU A 350 18.74 5.21 -7.89
CA LEU A 350 19.31 6.35 -8.62
C LEU A 350 19.70 5.98 -10.06
N ALA A 351 20.41 4.85 -10.21
CA ALA A 351 20.85 4.38 -11.52
C ALA A 351 19.66 3.96 -12.41
N LEU A 352 18.60 3.43 -11.81
CA LEU A 352 17.43 2.95 -12.52
C LEU A 352 16.48 4.06 -12.96
N LEU A 353 16.26 5.04 -12.09
CA LEU A 353 15.25 6.10 -12.31
C LEU A 353 15.79 7.24 -13.16
N ALA A 354 17.09 7.52 -13.11
CA ALA A 354 17.71 8.60 -13.86
C ALA A 354 19.11 8.19 -14.40
N PRO A 355 19.20 7.15 -15.24
CA PRO A 355 20.48 6.60 -15.69
C PRO A 355 21.36 7.63 -16.42
N GLU A 356 20.77 8.54 -17.17
CA GLU A 356 21.48 9.54 -17.97
C GLU A 356 22.11 10.68 -17.11
N VAL A 357 21.55 10.92 -15.91
CA VAL A 357 21.96 12.00 -15.00
C VAL A 357 22.21 11.49 -13.59
N ARG A 358 22.54 10.22 -13.43
CA ARG A 358 22.68 9.54 -12.13
C ARG A 358 23.52 10.33 -11.13
N ASP A 359 24.69 10.80 -11.53
CA ASP A 359 25.62 11.46 -10.59
C ASP A 359 25.10 12.82 -10.14
N ALA A 360 24.48 13.58 -11.05
CA ALA A 360 23.81 14.83 -10.70
C ALA A 360 22.61 14.58 -9.78
N TYR A 361 21.80 13.56 -10.07
CA TYR A 361 20.68 13.20 -9.22
C TYR A 361 21.15 12.71 -7.84
N ARG A 362 22.21 11.91 -7.80
CA ARG A 362 22.81 11.47 -6.52
C ARG A 362 23.26 12.66 -5.66
N THR A 363 23.93 13.65 -6.27
CA THR A 363 24.35 14.85 -5.56
C THR A 363 23.14 15.63 -5.02
N PHE A 364 22.11 15.82 -5.83
CA PHE A 364 20.86 16.44 -5.39
C PHE A 364 20.23 15.66 -4.23
N ALA A 365 20.11 14.33 -4.35
CA ALA A 365 19.46 13.48 -3.38
C ALA A 365 20.17 13.49 -2.01
N ILE A 366 21.50 13.53 -1.96
CA ILE A 366 22.27 13.65 -0.71
C ILE A 366 21.91 14.93 0.05
N HIS A 367 21.66 16.03 -0.67
CA HIS A 367 21.30 17.32 -0.07
C HIS A 367 19.79 17.48 0.17
N SER A 368 18.99 16.46 -0.13
CA SER A 368 17.54 16.45 0.03
C SER A 368 17.08 15.15 0.72
N CYS A 369 17.80 14.69 1.72
CA CYS A 369 17.57 13.35 2.26
C CYS A 369 17.05 13.30 3.69
N ASP A 370 17.17 14.38 4.46
CA ASP A 370 16.75 14.38 5.87
C ASP A 370 16.43 15.79 6.37
N THR A 371 15.67 15.85 7.44
CA THR A 371 15.43 17.07 8.21
C THR A 371 15.63 16.77 9.68
N GLU A 372 16.21 17.72 10.41
CA GLU A 372 16.29 17.61 11.88
C GLU A 372 14.90 17.55 12.54
N ILE A 373 13.88 18.00 11.84
CA ILE A 373 12.47 18.01 12.28
C ILE A 373 11.91 16.58 12.36
N THR A 374 12.37 15.66 11.50
CA THR A 374 11.88 14.26 11.50
C THR A 374 12.30 13.44 12.72
N LYS A 375 13.26 13.93 13.49
CA LYS A 375 13.76 13.26 14.72
C LYS A 375 13.04 13.67 15.99
N SER A 376 12.24 14.72 15.95
CA SER A 376 11.61 15.32 17.14
C SER A 376 10.08 15.32 17.16
N SER A 377 9.44 14.78 16.15
CA SER A 377 7.96 14.74 16.04
C SER A 377 7.39 13.35 16.20
#